data_9c127a1836d942f87f5c8127f0d69285
#
_entry.id   9c127a1836d942f87f5c8127f0d69285
#
_cell.length_a   1.000
_cell.length_b   1.000
_cell.length_c   1.000
_cell.angle_alpha   90.00
_cell.angle_beta   90.00
_cell.angle_gamma   90.00
#
_symmetry.space_group_name_H-M   'P 1'
#
loop_
_entity.id
_entity.type
_entity.pdbx_description
1 polymer ?
#
loop_
_entity_poly.entity_id
_entity_poly.type
_entity_poly.pdbx_seq_one_letter_code
_entity_poly.pdbx_strand_id
1 'polypeptide(L)'
;MKFENTLKNLFGKEPDEAVQELLKNIEDDYGEVPFILNAMSDKPNILLPKIIYDDAVLRNPEHLDEKTVELVTIGVATALKCDHCLKMHLRVARRKGIPQEEVFEAILLASALSNTAALAQAMRVFEADRKEHGDAEPIKDDCPGCMVYENNHKNKNNTGSRTD
;
A
#
# COMPACT_ATOMS: atom_id res chain seq x y z
N MET A 1 -23.13 -6.14 -1.38
CA MET A 1 -24.06 -6.64 -2.46
C MET A 1 -23.58 -8.02 -2.90
N LYS A 2 -24.48 -8.97 -3.20
CA LYS A 2 -24.02 -10.28 -3.72
C LYS A 2 -23.63 -10.15 -5.19
N PHE A 3 -22.51 -10.74 -5.59
CA PHE A 3 -21.96 -10.71 -6.95
C PHE A 3 -23.01 -11.00 -8.06
N GLU A 4 -23.87 -11.98 -7.83
CA GLU A 4 -24.97 -12.30 -8.75
C GLU A 4 -25.95 -11.14 -8.98
N ASN A 5 -26.18 -10.30 -7.96
CA ASN A 5 -27.03 -9.12 -8.09
C ASN A 5 -26.34 -8.03 -8.88
N THR A 6 -25.02 -7.86 -8.70
CA THR A 6 -24.22 -6.94 -9.50
C THR A 6 -24.31 -7.29 -10.98
N LEU A 7 -24.14 -8.57 -11.34
CA LEU A 7 -24.27 -9.01 -12.72
C LEU A 7 -25.67 -8.80 -13.29
N LYS A 8 -26.72 -9.16 -12.54
CA LYS A 8 -28.12 -8.98 -12.98
C LYS A 8 -28.47 -7.53 -13.24
N ASN A 9 -27.95 -6.61 -12.41
CA ASN A 9 -28.20 -5.18 -12.54
C ASN A 9 -27.51 -4.55 -13.76
N LEU A 10 -26.44 -5.18 -14.27
CA LEU A 10 -25.70 -4.72 -15.43
C LEU A 10 -26.35 -5.12 -16.78
N PHE A 11 -27.04 -6.28 -16.80
CA PHE A 11 -27.64 -6.77 -18.04
C PHE A 11 -28.88 -5.94 -18.42
N GLY A 12 -28.84 -5.32 -19.60
CA GLY A 12 -29.93 -4.56 -20.20
C GLY A 12 -29.92 -3.05 -19.90
N LYS A 13 -28.84 -2.51 -19.31
CA LYS A 13 -28.62 -1.08 -19.12
C LYS A 13 -27.64 -0.52 -20.15
N GLU A 14 -27.82 0.76 -20.46
CA GLU A 14 -26.79 1.49 -21.22
C GLU A 14 -25.52 1.60 -20.36
N PRO A 15 -24.31 1.52 -20.98
CA PRO A 15 -23.05 1.49 -20.24
C PRO A 15 -22.86 2.65 -19.26
N ASP A 16 -23.23 3.85 -19.62
CA ASP A 16 -23.10 5.04 -18.77
C ASP A 16 -24.04 4.99 -17.56
N GLU A 17 -25.25 4.47 -17.75
CA GLU A 17 -26.22 4.27 -16.63
C GLU A 17 -25.72 3.20 -15.67
N ALA A 18 -25.16 2.12 -16.18
CA ALA A 18 -24.56 1.06 -15.37
C ALA A 18 -23.36 1.59 -14.54
N VAL A 19 -22.52 2.44 -15.14
CA VAL A 19 -21.40 3.10 -14.43
C VAL A 19 -21.91 3.94 -13.27
N GLN A 20 -22.89 4.82 -13.49
CA GLN A 20 -23.41 5.71 -12.45
C GLN A 20 -24.01 4.93 -11.27
N GLU A 21 -24.76 3.89 -11.55
CA GLU A 21 -25.35 3.04 -10.50
C GLU A 21 -24.28 2.31 -9.69
N LEU A 22 -23.28 1.72 -10.36
CA LEU A 22 -22.19 1.03 -9.67
C LEU A 22 -21.35 1.97 -8.83
N LEU A 23 -21.02 3.15 -9.31
CA LEU A 23 -20.28 4.15 -8.55
C LEU A 23 -21.06 4.60 -7.32
N LYS A 24 -22.40 4.77 -7.44
CA LYS A 24 -23.26 5.09 -6.31
C LYS A 24 -23.26 3.96 -5.26
N ASN A 25 -23.37 2.72 -5.68
CA ASN A 25 -23.32 1.57 -4.77
C ASN A 25 -21.96 1.48 -4.03
N ILE A 26 -20.87 1.82 -4.73
CA ILE A 26 -19.55 1.89 -4.14
C ILE A 26 -19.46 3.03 -3.12
N GLU A 27 -20.03 4.20 -3.41
CA GLU A 27 -20.10 5.32 -2.49
C GLU A 27 -20.87 4.94 -1.23
N ASP A 28 -22.00 4.25 -1.37
CA ASP A 28 -22.81 3.77 -0.24
C ASP A 28 -22.05 2.79 0.63
N ASP A 29 -21.29 1.85 0.02
CA ASP A 29 -20.51 0.83 0.72
C ASP A 29 -19.26 1.41 1.42
N TYR A 30 -18.51 2.28 0.74
CA TYR A 30 -17.22 2.80 1.21
C TYR A 30 -17.28 4.22 1.79
N GLY A 31 -18.37 4.96 1.53
CA GLY A 31 -18.59 6.35 1.95
C GLY A 31 -17.95 7.39 1.03
N GLU A 32 -17.30 6.93 -0.04
CA GLU A 32 -16.78 7.74 -1.13
C GLU A 32 -16.50 6.86 -2.35
N VAL A 33 -16.50 7.46 -3.54
CA VAL A 33 -15.98 6.78 -4.75
C VAL A 33 -14.47 6.87 -4.75
N PRO A 34 -13.72 5.73 -4.80
CA PRO A 34 -12.28 5.75 -4.91
C PRO A 34 -11.80 6.57 -6.12
N PHE A 35 -10.75 7.39 -5.93
CA PHE A 35 -10.21 8.27 -6.96
C PHE A 35 -9.99 7.55 -8.30
N ILE A 36 -9.42 6.33 -8.27
CA ILE A 36 -9.11 5.59 -9.48
C ILE A 36 -10.36 5.18 -10.28
N LEU A 37 -11.47 4.88 -9.61
CA LEU A 37 -12.74 4.55 -10.27
C LEU A 37 -13.39 5.81 -10.86
N ASN A 38 -13.31 6.93 -10.12
CA ASN A 38 -13.80 8.20 -10.61
C ASN A 38 -13.02 8.69 -11.84
N ALA A 39 -11.69 8.51 -11.86
CA ALA A 39 -10.83 8.85 -12.99
C ALA A 39 -11.09 8.02 -14.26
N MET A 40 -11.80 6.89 -14.14
CA MET A 40 -12.19 6.02 -15.26
C MET A 40 -13.69 6.11 -15.60
N SER A 41 -14.44 7.01 -14.96
CA SER A 41 -15.90 7.08 -15.10
C SER A 41 -16.38 7.37 -16.51
N ASP A 42 -15.56 8.03 -17.32
CA ASP A 42 -15.81 8.32 -18.76
C ASP A 42 -15.44 7.17 -19.70
N LYS A 43 -15.00 6.01 -19.16
CA LYS A 43 -14.55 4.83 -19.91
C LYS A 43 -15.26 3.56 -19.46
N PRO A 44 -16.56 3.41 -19.75
CA PRO A 44 -17.37 2.28 -19.29
C PRO A 44 -16.76 0.92 -19.65
N ASN A 45 -16.17 0.80 -20.84
CA ASN A 45 -15.52 -0.42 -21.32
C ASN A 45 -14.30 -0.87 -20.51
N ILE A 46 -13.71 0.02 -19.71
CA ILE A 46 -12.61 -0.26 -18.79
C ILE A 46 -13.14 -0.39 -17.35
N LEU A 47 -13.97 0.56 -16.95
CA LEU A 47 -14.45 0.65 -15.58
C LEU A 47 -15.38 -0.51 -15.20
N LEU A 48 -16.32 -0.89 -16.05
CA LEU A 48 -17.26 -1.96 -15.75
C LEU A 48 -16.55 -3.31 -15.48
N PRO A 49 -15.65 -3.79 -16.34
CA PRO A 49 -14.88 -5.01 -16.04
C PRO A 49 -14.04 -4.89 -14.77
N LYS A 50 -13.46 -3.71 -14.48
CA LYS A 50 -12.69 -3.46 -13.26
C LYS A 50 -13.56 -3.60 -12.00
N ILE A 51 -14.74 -2.97 -11.99
CA ILE A 51 -15.67 -3.05 -10.84
C ILE A 51 -16.15 -4.48 -10.65
N ILE A 52 -16.49 -5.20 -11.72
CA ILE A 52 -16.90 -6.61 -11.64
C ILE A 52 -15.80 -7.47 -11.02
N TYR A 53 -14.56 -7.28 -11.46
CA TYR A 53 -13.41 -7.98 -10.90
C TYR A 53 -13.21 -7.64 -9.42
N ASP A 54 -13.23 -6.37 -9.05
CA ASP A 54 -13.05 -5.94 -7.66
C ASP A 54 -14.18 -6.46 -6.76
N ASP A 55 -15.41 -6.47 -7.27
CA ASP A 55 -16.56 -6.99 -6.52
C ASP A 55 -16.41 -8.49 -6.24
N ALA A 56 -15.97 -9.26 -7.23
CA ALA A 56 -15.73 -10.68 -7.07
C ALA A 56 -14.59 -10.97 -6.07
N VAL A 57 -13.48 -10.24 -6.16
CA VAL A 57 -12.26 -10.50 -5.38
C VAL A 57 -12.35 -9.91 -3.96
N LEU A 58 -12.81 -8.67 -3.82
CA LEU A 58 -12.73 -7.94 -2.55
C LEU A 58 -14.02 -8.00 -1.74
N ARG A 59 -15.18 -8.18 -2.39
CA ARG A 59 -16.47 -8.12 -1.69
C ARG A 59 -17.18 -9.46 -1.56
N ASN A 60 -16.89 -10.39 -2.47
CA ASN A 60 -17.55 -11.68 -2.51
C ASN A 60 -16.55 -12.85 -2.64
N PRO A 61 -15.49 -12.90 -1.83
CA PRO A 61 -14.60 -14.06 -1.84
C PRO A 61 -15.34 -15.31 -1.37
N GLU A 62 -15.00 -16.44 -1.94
CA GLU A 62 -15.71 -17.71 -1.66
C GLU A 62 -15.40 -18.29 -0.28
N HIS A 63 -14.16 -18.12 0.20
CA HIS A 63 -13.66 -18.83 1.39
C HIS A 63 -13.22 -17.91 2.54
N LEU A 64 -13.09 -16.60 2.31
CA LEU A 64 -12.72 -15.64 3.35
C LEU A 64 -13.96 -14.92 3.85
N ASP A 65 -14.11 -14.78 5.16
CA ASP A 65 -15.12 -13.92 5.74
C ASP A 65 -14.81 -12.43 5.55
N GLU A 66 -15.82 -11.59 5.70
CA GLU A 66 -15.72 -10.15 5.47
C GLU A 66 -14.67 -9.47 6.37
N LYS A 67 -14.54 -9.94 7.62
CA LYS A 67 -13.54 -9.42 8.57
C LYS A 67 -12.14 -9.74 8.11
N THR A 68 -11.89 -11.00 7.72
CA THR A 68 -10.59 -11.44 7.21
C THR A 68 -10.20 -10.65 5.97
N VAL A 69 -11.13 -10.43 5.04
CA VAL A 69 -10.88 -9.61 3.84
C VAL A 69 -10.44 -8.19 4.22
N GLU A 70 -11.14 -7.53 5.14
CA GLU A 70 -10.78 -6.18 5.55
C GLU A 70 -9.41 -6.12 6.24
N LEU A 71 -9.10 -7.06 7.14
CA LEU A 71 -7.80 -7.12 7.81
C LEU A 71 -6.65 -7.36 6.83
N VAL A 72 -6.83 -8.28 5.86
CA VAL A 72 -5.85 -8.52 4.79
C VAL A 72 -5.68 -7.27 3.93
N THR A 73 -6.76 -6.62 3.54
CA THR A 73 -6.72 -5.41 2.70
C THR A 73 -6.03 -4.25 3.42
N ILE A 74 -6.30 -4.06 4.72
CA ILE A 74 -5.60 -3.08 5.58
C ILE A 74 -4.10 -3.40 5.62
N GLY A 75 -3.74 -4.67 5.81
CA GLY A 75 -2.35 -5.10 5.81
C GLY A 75 -1.65 -4.83 4.47
N VAL A 76 -2.29 -5.16 3.35
CA VAL A 76 -1.77 -4.88 2.00
C VAL A 76 -1.64 -3.36 1.76
N ALA A 77 -2.65 -2.56 2.13
CA ALA A 77 -2.60 -1.11 2.01
C ALA A 77 -1.45 -0.50 2.81
N THR A 78 -1.18 -1.05 4.01
CA THR A 78 -0.05 -0.66 4.86
C THR A 78 1.29 -0.98 4.19
N ALA A 79 1.46 -2.21 3.70
CA ALA A 79 2.69 -2.65 3.03
C ALA A 79 2.99 -1.84 1.77
N LEU A 80 1.95 -1.50 1.00
CA LEU A 80 2.04 -0.68 -0.21
C LEU A 80 2.11 0.83 0.06
N LYS A 81 1.98 1.27 1.34
CA LYS A 81 1.94 2.67 1.75
C LYS A 81 0.85 3.47 1.03
N CYS A 82 -0.31 2.84 0.81
CA CYS A 82 -1.44 3.46 0.14
C CYS A 82 -2.35 4.16 1.16
N ASP A 83 -2.08 5.41 1.47
CA ASP A 83 -2.85 6.20 2.44
C ASP A 83 -4.34 6.25 2.13
N HIS A 84 -4.70 6.41 0.85
CA HIS A 84 -6.10 6.44 0.42
C HIS A 84 -6.79 5.10 0.68
N CYS A 85 -6.17 3.99 0.26
CA CYS A 85 -6.71 2.65 0.49
C CYS A 85 -6.86 2.38 2.00
N LEU A 86 -5.82 2.72 2.78
CA LEU A 86 -5.84 2.52 4.22
C LEU A 86 -6.98 3.31 4.88
N LYS A 87 -7.14 4.61 4.59
CA LYS A 87 -8.22 5.44 5.13
C LYS A 87 -9.59 4.86 4.81
N MET A 88 -9.80 4.42 3.58
CA MET A 88 -11.05 3.83 3.11
C MET A 88 -11.37 2.54 3.90
N HIS A 89 -10.44 1.60 3.96
CA HIS A 89 -10.65 0.30 4.62
C HIS A 89 -10.73 0.42 6.15
N LEU A 90 -10.03 1.37 6.77
CA LEU A 90 -10.23 1.70 8.20
C LEU A 90 -11.65 2.21 8.48
N ARG A 91 -12.27 2.94 7.54
CA ARG A 91 -13.67 3.37 7.64
C ARG A 91 -14.63 2.19 7.55
N VAL A 92 -14.40 1.28 6.60
CA VAL A 92 -15.19 0.07 6.43
C VAL A 92 -15.05 -0.84 7.65
N ALA A 93 -13.84 -1.05 8.17
CA ALA A 93 -13.61 -1.83 9.38
C ALA A 93 -14.41 -1.30 10.58
N ARG A 94 -14.44 0.03 10.79
CA ARG A 94 -15.27 0.65 11.84
C ARG A 94 -16.77 0.41 11.62
N ARG A 95 -17.27 0.53 10.38
CA ARG A 95 -18.69 0.26 10.06
C ARG A 95 -19.07 -1.19 10.32
N LYS A 96 -18.15 -2.13 10.06
CA LYS A 96 -18.35 -3.56 10.31
C LYS A 96 -18.11 -3.97 11.77
N GLY A 97 -17.73 -3.05 12.65
CA GLY A 97 -17.47 -3.32 14.05
C GLY A 97 -16.23 -4.19 14.31
N ILE A 98 -15.25 -4.16 13.40
CA ILE A 98 -13.99 -4.89 13.59
C ILE A 98 -13.20 -4.23 14.73
N PRO A 99 -12.76 -5.00 15.75
CA PRO A 99 -12.01 -4.48 16.88
C PRO A 99 -10.74 -3.73 16.45
N GLN A 100 -10.49 -2.59 17.09
CA GLN A 100 -9.33 -1.75 16.75
C GLN A 100 -7.99 -2.45 17.05
N GLU A 101 -7.98 -3.36 18.02
CA GLU A 101 -6.83 -4.19 18.37
C GLU A 101 -6.45 -5.12 17.21
N GLU A 102 -7.42 -5.74 16.55
CA GLU A 102 -7.18 -6.61 15.40
C GLU A 102 -6.70 -5.81 14.19
N VAL A 103 -7.26 -4.61 13.97
CA VAL A 103 -6.81 -3.69 12.92
C VAL A 103 -5.34 -3.29 13.17
N PHE A 104 -5.00 -2.96 14.43
CA PHE A 104 -3.65 -2.59 14.81
C PHE A 104 -2.66 -3.75 14.59
N GLU A 105 -3.03 -4.96 14.97
CA GLU A 105 -2.21 -6.16 14.72
C GLU A 105 -1.99 -6.42 13.22
N ALA A 106 -3.02 -6.26 12.39
CA ALA A 106 -2.87 -6.39 10.93
C ALA A 106 -1.85 -5.37 10.36
N ILE A 107 -1.86 -4.13 10.86
CA ILE A 107 -0.89 -3.09 10.50
C ILE A 107 0.52 -3.49 10.96
N LEU A 108 0.68 -3.99 12.18
CA LEU A 108 1.97 -4.43 12.72
C LEU A 108 2.55 -5.61 11.93
N LEU A 109 1.73 -6.63 11.62
CA LEU A 109 2.13 -7.78 10.82
C LEU A 109 2.62 -7.36 9.44
N ALA A 110 1.86 -6.52 8.76
CA ALA A 110 2.24 -6.01 7.44
C ALA A 110 3.54 -5.19 7.47
N SER A 111 3.70 -4.35 8.50
CA SER A 111 4.91 -3.54 8.71
C SER A 111 6.13 -4.40 8.98
N ALA A 112 6.00 -5.43 9.83
CA ALA A 112 7.08 -6.36 10.15
C ALA A 112 7.54 -7.14 8.92
N LEU A 113 6.60 -7.67 8.11
CA LEU A 113 6.93 -8.38 6.88
C LEU A 113 7.55 -7.46 5.83
N SER A 114 7.08 -6.21 5.69
CA SER A 114 7.66 -5.22 4.79
C SER A 114 9.10 -4.87 5.18
N ASN A 115 9.36 -4.70 6.48
CA ASN A 115 10.71 -4.48 7.00
C ASN A 115 11.62 -5.69 6.72
N THR A 116 11.13 -6.90 6.96
CA THR A 116 11.89 -8.13 6.69
C THR A 116 12.24 -8.26 5.20
N ALA A 117 11.29 -7.94 4.31
CA ALA A 117 11.52 -7.97 2.86
C ALA A 117 12.59 -6.95 2.44
N ALA A 118 12.52 -5.73 2.97
CA ALA A 118 13.51 -4.69 2.71
C ALA A 118 14.90 -5.10 3.21
N LEU A 119 14.99 -5.62 4.45
CA LEU A 119 16.23 -6.09 5.03
C LEU A 119 16.83 -7.26 4.22
N ALA A 120 16.00 -8.25 3.85
CA ALA A 120 16.46 -9.39 3.07
C ALA A 120 16.99 -8.97 1.68
N GLN A 121 16.39 -7.99 1.05
CA GLN A 121 16.85 -7.44 -0.21
C GLN A 121 18.19 -6.71 -0.05
N ALA A 122 18.30 -5.84 0.96
CA ALA A 122 19.52 -5.11 1.26
C ALA A 122 20.69 -6.07 1.60
N MET A 123 20.43 -7.11 2.41
CA MET A 123 21.44 -8.10 2.77
C MET A 123 21.94 -8.92 1.57
N ARG A 124 21.05 -9.23 0.59
CA ARG A 124 21.52 -9.90 -0.65
C ARG A 124 22.47 -9.02 -1.45
N VAL A 125 22.18 -7.73 -1.56
CA VAL A 125 23.02 -6.77 -2.27
C VAL A 125 24.37 -6.62 -1.52
N PHE A 126 24.32 -6.43 -0.20
CA PHE A 126 25.51 -6.33 0.65
C PHE A 126 26.40 -7.57 0.57
N GLU A 127 25.83 -8.78 0.65
CA GLU A 127 26.59 -10.02 0.54
C GLU A 127 27.18 -10.24 -0.86
N ALA A 128 26.50 -9.79 -1.93
CA ALA A 128 27.03 -9.83 -3.28
C ALA A 128 28.23 -8.89 -3.44
N ASP A 129 28.12 -7.67 -2.97
CA ASP A 129 29.20 -6.66 -2.97
C ASP A 129 30.41 -7.16 -2.19
N ARG A 130 30.18 -7.72 -0.99
CA ARG A 130 31.26 -8.29 -0.16
C ARG A 130 32.00 -9.48 -0.81
N LYS A 131 31.28 -10.29 -1.59
CA LYS A 131 31.90 -11.41 -2.35
C LYS A 131 32.75 -10.92 -3.52
N GLU A 132 32.33 -9.81 -4.15
CA GLU A 132 33.01 -9.23 -5.31
C GLU A 132 34.26 -8.43 -4.89
N HIS A 133 34.17 -7.66 -3.82
CA HIS A 133 35.20 -6.67 -3.43
C HIS A 133 35.96 -7.03 -2.14
N GLY A 134 35.50 -8.06 -1.41
CA GLY A 134 36.04 -8.42 -0.10
C GLY A 134 35.65 -7.42 1.00
N ASP A 135 36.35 -7.45 2.14
CA ASP A 135 36.25 -6.42 3.18
C ASP A 135 37.07 -5.21 2.70
N ALA A 136 36.46 -4.44 1.77
CA ALA A 136 37.14 -3.47 0.94
C ALA A 136 37.85 -2.37 1.73
N GLU A 137 39.07 -2.00 1.28
CA GLU A 137 39.61 -0.68 1.59
C GLU A 137 38.64 0.43 1.16
N PRO A 138 38.63 1.56 1.89
CA PRO A 138 37.73 2.67 1.53
C PRO A 138 37.93 3.08 0.07
N ILE A 139 36.85 3.05 -0.70
CA ILE A 139 36.86 3.52 -2.09
C ILE A 139 37.27 4.99 -2.06
N LYS A 140 38.42 5.31 -2.65
CA LYS A 140 38.89 6.67 -2.84
C LYS A 140 38.25 7.30 -4.09
N ASP A 141 36.94 7.11 -4.25
CA ASP A 141 36.24 7.70 -5.38
C ASP A 141 35.72 9.10 -5.05
N ASP A 142 35.94 10.01 -5.98
CA ASP A 142 35.41 11.38 -5.98
C ASP A 142 33.88 11.41 -6.13
N CYS A 143 33.18 10.72 -5.24
CA CYS A 143 31.72 10.79 -5.17
C CYS A 143 31.32 12.15 -4.55
N PRO A 144 30.72 13.09 -5.31
CA PRO A 144 30.36 14.40 -4.77
C PRO A 144 29.40 14.34 -3.58
N GLY A 145 28.59 13.26 -3.49
CA GLY A 145 27.68 13.03 -2.37
C GLY A 145 28.38 12.50 -1.11
N CYS A 146 29.54 11.81 -1.25
CA CYS A 146 30.28 11.26 -0.13
C CYS A 146 31.11 12.32 0.59
N MET A 147 31.53 13.38 -0.10
CA MET A 147 32.31 14.49 0.50
C MET A 147 31.54 15.27 1.56
N VAL A 148 30.23 15.29 1.52
CA VAL A 148 29.38 15.99 2.52
C VAL A 148 29.48 15.32 3.89
N TYR A 149 29.67 14.00 3.94
CA TYR A 149 29.79 13.23 5.19
C TYR A 149 31.16 13.42 5.85
N GLU A 150 32.27 13.46 5.09
CA GLU A 150 33.62 13.66 5.64
C GLU A 150 33.82 15.05 6.25
N ASN A 151 33.26 16.11 5.63
CA ASN A 151 33.38 17.46 6.13
C ASN A 151 32.64 17.71 7.44
N ASN A 152 31.54 16.99 7.69
CA ASN A 152 30.81 17.09 8.96
C ASN A 152 31.49 16.38 10.14
N HIS A 153 32.34 15.39 9.89
CA HIS A 153 33.12 14.73 10.94
C HIS A 153 34.41 15.46 11.29
N LYS A 154 35.07 16.11 10.32
CA LYS A 154 36.30 16.91 10.58
C LYS A 154 36.02 18.17 11.39
N ASN A 155 34.82 18.77 11.26
CA ASN A 155 34.46 20.00 12.01
C ASN A 155 34.06 19.70 13.49
N LYS A 156 33.79 18.49 13.88
CA LYS A 156 33.47 18.14 15.28
C LYS A 156 34.71 17.89 16.14
N ASN A 157 35.86 17.61 15.53
CA ASN A 157 37.10 17.32 16.26
C ASN A 157 38.01 18.54 16.48
N ASN A 158 37.62 19.71 16.01
CA ASN A 158 38.46 20.93 16.09
C ASN A 158 37.95 22.00 17.07
N THR A 159 36.99 21.66 17.95
CA THR A 159 36.48 22.56 19.02
C THR A 159 36.83 22.08 20.41
N GLY A 160 38.07 21.62 20.61
CA GLY A 160 38.52 21.10 21.92
C GLY A 160 39.96 21.44 22.21
N SER A 161 40.36 22.70 22.16
CA SER A 161 41.51 23.20 22.91
C SER A 161 41.43 24.74 23.03
N ARG A 162 40.81 25.19 24.09
CA ARG A 162 41.17 26.48 24.72
C ARG A 162 41.52 26.18 26.16
N THR A 163 42.83 26.11 26.37
CA THR A 163 43.48 26.41 27.64
C THR A 163 43.38 27.92 27.83
N ASP A 164 42.81 28.34 28.95
CA ASP A 164 43.36 29.21 30.00
C ASP A 164 42.30 29.41 31.07
#